data_99a3551da562f0d977c1d2e9c8d93d4b
#
_entry.id   99a3551da562f0d977c1d2e9c8d93d4b
#
_cell.length_a   1.000
_cell.length_b   1.000
_cell.length_c   1.000
_cell.angle_alpha   90.00
_cell.angle_beta   90.00
_cell.angle_gamma   90.00
#
_symmetry.space_group_name_H-M   'P 1'
#
loop_
_entity.id
_entity.type
_entity.pdbx_description
1 polymer ?
#
loop_
_entity_poly.entity_id
_entity_poly.type
_entity_poly.pdbx_seq_one_letter_code
_entity_poly.pdbx_strand_id
1 'polypeptide(L)'
;KHHDSHAAAGYFTSPFKDEGATILTVDAIGEWETVSISTADKTWIERKETLNYPHSIGILYSAFTHRCGLKPAEEEYILMGMAAYGSPKYKQKIYDDFVYQTPFKLKKNLHRGLSDWEPNADVMDIAASIQAVTEECLAELWHRASKYGSRNLVYAGGVALNCAANRVLANMGLFDNIWIIPNPGDAGSSLGCIAAHHRRHLKWEHPFLGHNIDGEYPVDSLIKELKENKMVGVASGRAEFGPRALGNRSLLADPRGEDIKDLVNSIKKRQKFRPFAPAILEEDVNEYFELPKAVQNTPYMQFTAACTHGKDFPAIIHHDHTSRVQTVRKTDNPGFHALLTEWKRQTGCPILLNTSLNIKGQPIVNDRADGKAFTNKYGVKVLG
;
A
#
# COMPACT_ATOMS: atom_id res chain seq x y z
N LYS A 1 12.58 -14.52 15.34
CA LYS A 1 12.07 -15.16 14.11
C LYS A 1 11.46 -14.12 13.17
N HIS A 2 11.36 -14.46 11.87
CA HIS A 2 10.86 -13.54 10.83
C HIS A 2 9.45 -13.01 11.14
N HIS A 3 8.48 -13.87 11.38
CA HIS A 3 7.12 -13.45 11.71
C HIS A 3 7.02 -12.70 13.05
N ASP A 4 7.94 -12.94 13.99
CA ASP A 4 7.98 -12.18 15.25
C ASP A 4 8.43 -10.74 15.00
N SER A 5 9.33 -10.51 14.02
CA SER A 5 9.74 -9.14 13.64
C SER A 5 8.62 -8.37 12.96
N HIS A 6 7.86 -8.99 12.06
CA HIS A 6 6.67 -8.37 11.47
C HIS A 6 5.61 -8.03 12.53
N ALA A 7 5.30 -8.98 13.41
CA ALA A 7 4.33 -8.79 14.48
C ALA A 7 4.74 -7.64 15.41
N ALA A 8 6.05 -7.60 15.79
CA ALA A 8 6.59 -6.56 16.65
C ALA A 8 6.65 -5.19 15.96
N ALA A 9 7.03 -5.12 14.66
CA ALA A 9 6.99 -3.88 13.90
C ALA A 9 5.59 -3.28 13.88
N GLY A 10 4.58 -4.10 13.59
CA GLY A 10 3.21 -3.67 13.59
C GLY A 10 2.69 -3.27 14.97
N TYR A 11 2.83 -4.16 15.96
CA TYR A 11 2.22 -3.93 17.28
C TYR A 11 2.89 -2.79 18.06
N PHE A 12 4.22 -2.79 18.14
CA PHE A 12 4.93 -1.78 18.95
C PHE A 12 4.97 -0.37 18.32
N THR A 13 4.49 -0.21 17.08
CA THR A 13 4.24 1.09 16.45
C THR A 13 2.77 1.47 16.48
N SER A 14 1.88 0.54 16.82
CA SER A 14 0.44 0.77 16.84
C SER A 14 0.00 1.65 18.01
N PRO A 15 -1.18 2.28 17.92
CA PRO A 15 -1.75 3.03 19.03
C PRO A 15 -2.35 2.13 20.16
N PHE A 16 -2.29 0.81 20.01
CA PHE A 16 -3.01 -0.16 20.86
C PHE A 16 -2.23 -0.61 22.11
N LYS A 17 -1.39 0.27 22.64
CA LYS A 17 -0.51 -0.02 23.77
C LYS A 17 -1.26 -0.52 25.02
N ASP A 18 -2.38 0.11 25.34
CA ASP A 18 -3.08 -0.12 26.59
C ASP A 18 -4.27 -1.10 26.44
N GLU A 19 -4.76 -1.27 25.23
CA GLU A 19 -5.93 -2.10 24.91
C GLU A 19 -5.56 -3.49 24.37
N GLY A 20 -4.31 -3.66 23.93
CA GLY A 20 -3.89 -4.86 23.23
C GLY A 20 -4.45 -4.99 21.83
N ALA A 21 -4.03 -6.04 21.12
CA ALA A 21 -4.47 -6.31 19.75
C ALA A 21 -4.40 -7.80 19.41
N THR A 22 -5.19 -8.22 18.42
CA THR A 22 -4.87 -9.40 17.62
C THR A 22 -3.90 -9.00 16.51
N ILE A 23 -2.88 -9.79 16.27
CA ILE A 23 -1.88 -9.57 15.23
C ILE A 23 -2.00 -10.66 14.19
N LEU A 24 -2.24 -10.31 12.95
CA LEU A 24 -2.19 -11.21 11.81
C LEU A 24 -0.99 -10.85 10.94
N THR A 25 -0.07 -11.78 10.77
CA THR A 25 1.06 -11.65 9.83
C THR A 25 0.84 -12.60 8.67
N VAL A 26 0.84 -12.08 7.44
CA VAL A 26 0.70 -12.88 6.20
C VAL A 26 1.81 -12.48 5.24
N ASP A 27 2.64 -13.46 4.88
CA ASP A 27 3.80 -13.23 4.03
C ASP A 27 3.96 -14.33 2.98
N ALA A 28 4.98 -14.21 2.12
CA ALA A 28 5.33 -15.27 1.20
C ALA A 28 5.93 -16.46 1.96
N ILE A 29 7.03 -16.23 2.64
CA ILE A 29 7.68 -17.20 3.53
C ILE A 29 8.68 -16.47 4.43
N GLY A 30 8.64 -16.75 5.73
CA GLY A 30 9.64 -16.30 6.69
C GLY A 30 10.18 -17.48 7.49
N GLU A 31 11.40 -17.94 7.20
CA GLU A 31 11.93 -19.22 7.64
C GLU A 31 11.03 -20.38 7.11
N TRP A 32 10.02 -20.79 7.86
CA TRP A 32 9.02 -21.79 7.46
C TRP A 32 7.58 -21.28 7.58
N GLU A 33 7.39 -20.19 8.31
CA GLU A 33 6.06 -19.60 8.56
C GLU A 33 5.62 -18.78 7.36
N THR A 34 4.32 -18.84 7.02
CA THR A 34 3.68 -18.09 5.93
C THR A 34 2.51 -17.25 6.44
N VAL A 35 1.88 -17.72 7.52
CA VAL A 35 0.84 -17.00 8.26
C VAL A 35 1.07 -17.20 9.75
N SER A 36 0.84 -16.16 10.52
CA SER A 36 0.75 -16.29 11.97
C SER A 36 -0.32 -15.40 12.57
N ILE A 37 -1.04 -15.93 13.57
CA ILE A 37 -1.95 -15.19 14.41
C ILE A 37 -1.38 -15.14 15.82
N SER A 38 -1.29 -13.93 16.37
CA SER A 38 -0.82 -13.70 17.73
C SER A 38 -1.77 -12.78 18.45
N THR A 39 -1.78 -12.84 19.78
CA THR A 39 -2.40 -11.82 20.64
C THR A 39 -1.31 -10.99 21.29
N ALA A 40 -1.58 -9.73 21.52
CA ALA A 40 -0.65 -8.84 22.20
C ALA A 40 -1.33 -8.08 23.31
N ASP A 41 -0.67 -7.97 24.45
CA ASP A 41 -1.06 -7.19 25.61
C ASP A 41 0.19 -6.46 26.17
N LYS A 42 0.12 -5.14 26.28
CA LYS A 42 1.19 -4.26 26.76
C LYS A 42 2.54 -4.54 26.06
N THR A 43 3.39 -5.35 26.67
CA THR A 43 4.75 -5.64 26.17
C THR A 43 4.92 -7.07 25.68
N TRP A 44 3.87 -7.88 25.73
CA TRP A 44 3.92 -9.29 25.40
C TRP A 44 3.16 -9.62 24.13
N ILE A 45 3.79 -10.37 23.25
CA ILE A 45 3.16 -10.92 22.03
C ILE A 45 3.19 -12.44 22.19
N GLU A 46 2.03 -13.07 22.14
CA GLU A 46 1.88 -14.51 22.26
C GLU A 46 1.37 -15.11 20.93
N ARG A 47 2.15 -16.04 20.37
CA ARG A 47 1.77 -16.78 19.18
C ARG A 47 0.65 -17.77 19.47
N LYS A 48 -0.43 -17.69 18.73
CA LYS A 48 -1.62 -18.56 18.86
C LYS A 48 -1.71 -19.59 17.74
N GLU A 49 -1.49 -19.16 16.49
CA GLU A 49 -1.61 -20.04 15.33
C GLU A 49 -0.46 -19.76 14.35
N THR A 50 -0.10 -20.81 13.60
CA THR A 50 0.92 -20.73 12.55
C THR A 50 0.54 -21.63 11.39
N LEU A 51 0.68 -21.11 10.17
CA LEU A 51 0.64 -21.87 8.94
C LEU A 51 2.03 -21.83 8.31
N ASN A 52 2.47 -22.99 7.83
CA ASN A 52 3.82 -23.15 7.31
C ASN A 52 3.83 -23.42 5.80
N TYR A 53 4.98 -23.21 5.20
CA TYR A 53 5.29 -23.62 3.85
C TYR A 53 4.92 -25.12 3.63
N PRO A 54 4.34 -25.51 2.47
CA PRO A 54 4.16 -24.69 1.26
C PRO A 54 2.86 -23.87 1.23
N HIS A 55 2.06 -23.86 2.27
CA HIS A 55 0.73 -23.25 2.31
C HIS A 55 0.86 -21.73 2.51
N SER A 56 1.02 -20.98 1.42
CA SER A 56 1.25 -19.53 1.44
C SER A 56 0.36 -18.79 0.46
N ILE A 57 -0.35 -17.78 0.97
CA ILE A 57 -1.10 -16.82 0.14
C ILE A 57 -0.14 -15.94 -0.68
N GLY A 58 0.97 -15.50 -0.09
CA GLY A 58 1.97 -14.70 -0.78
C GLY A 58 2.60 -15.45 -1.95
N ILE A 59 3.03 -16.72 -1.75
CA ILE A 59 3.55 -17.56 -2.83
C ILE A 59 2.49 -17.86 -3.90
N LEU A 60 1.25 -18.09 -3.51
CA LEU A 60 0.15 -18.26 -4.45
C LEU A 60 0.01 -17.01 -5.34
N TYR A 61 -0.03 -15.83 -4.75
CA TYR A 61 -0.14 -14.57 -5.49
C TYR A 61 1.07 -14.33 -6.41
N SER A 62 2.30 -14.57 -5.92
CA SER A 62 3.54 -14.46 -6.70
C SER A 62 3.60 -15.46 -7.86
N ALA A 63 3.07 -16.69 -7.70
CA ALA A 63 2.99 -17.65 -8.78
C ALA A 63 2.08 -17.18 -9.93
N PHE A 64 0.98 -16.49 -9.61
CA PHE A 64 0.11 -15.85 -10.61
C PHE A 64 0.71 -14.56 -11.18
N THR A 65 1.52 -13.83 -10.40
CA THR A 65 2.35 -12.73 -10.90
C THR A 65 3.26 -13.23 -12.03
N HIS A 66 3.97 -14.34 -11.81
CA HIS A 66 4.77 -15.01 -12.84
C HIS A 66 3.93 -15.46 -14.03
N ARG A 67 2.75 -16.07 -13.78
CA ARG A 67 1.85 -16.52 -14.85
C ARG A 67 1.40 -15.37 -15.76
N CYS A 68 1.26 -14.17 -15.24
CA CYS A 68 0.89 -12.98 -16.02
C CYS A 68 2.09 -12.27 -16.67
N GLY A 69 3.28 -12.90 -16.69
CA GLY A 69 4.49 -12.35 -17.32
C GLY A 69 5.16 -11.23 -16.52
N LEU A 70 4.83 -11.12 -15.24
CA LEU A 70 5.40 -10.15 -14.31
C LEU A 70 6.47 -10.81 -13.44
N LYS A 71 7.33 -9.98 -12.80
CA LYS A 71 8.41 -10.46 -11.94
C LYS A 71 7.89 -10.78 -10.54
N PRO A 72 7.95 -12.06 -10.09
CA PRO A 72 7.57 -12.46 -8.74
C PRO A 72 8.42 -11.74 -7.68
N ALA A 73 7.82 -11.49 -6.52
CA ALA A 73 8.38 -10.77 -5.37
C ALA A 73 8.72 -9.28 -5.64
N GLU A 74 8.39 -8.76 -6.81
CA GLU A 74 8.65 -7.36 -7.16
C GLU A 74 7.45 -6.65 -7.83
N GLU A 75 6.65 -7.36 -8.63
CA GLU A 75 5.61 -6.74 -9.47
C GLU A 75 4.17 -7.17 -9.10
N GLU A 76 3.94 -7.76 -7.90
CA GLU A 76 2.61 -8.12 -7.40
C GLU A 76 1.65 -6.93 -7.38
N TYR A 77 2.16 -5.73 -7.13
CA TYR A 77 1.36 -4.52 -7.16
C TYR A 77 0.85 -4.16 -8.57
N ILE A 78 1.51 -4.64 -9.64
CA ILE A 78 1.02 -4.51 -11.02
C ILE A 78 -0.12 -5.48 -11.24
N LEU A 79 0.03 -6.75 -10.81
CA LEU A 79 -1.02 -7.76 -10.88
C LEU A 79 -2.29 -7.29 -10.15
N MET A 80 -2.14 -6.72 -8.93
CA MET A 80 -3.25 -6.11 -8.20
C MET A 80 -3.95 -5.01 -9.02
N GLY A 81 -3.17 -4.17 -9.72
CA GLY A 81 -3.72 -3.14 -10.59
C GLY A 81 -4.42 -3.69 -11.83
N MET A 82 -3.95 -4.80 -12.40
CA MET A 82 -4.58 -5.48 -13.54
C MET A 82 -5.95 -6.07 -13.17
N ALA A 83 -6.12 -6.52 -11.93
CA ALA A 83 -7.33 -7.20 -11.49
C ALA A 83 -8.61 -6.39 -11.71
N ALA A 84 -8.55 -5.06 -11.66
CA ALA A 84 -9.72 -4.21 -11.89
C ALA A 84 -10.16 -4.13 -13.37
N TYR A 85 -9.35 -4.61 -14.30
CA TYR A 85 -9.68 -4.61 -15.74
C TYR A 85 -10.25 -5.94 -16.24
N GLY A 86 -10.18 -6.99 -15.43
CA GLY A 86 -10.67 -8.32 -15.76
C GLY A 86 -11.93 -8.71 -15.00
N SER A 87 -12.39 -9.92 -15.28
CA SER A 87 -13.47 -10.60 -14.56
C SER A 87 -12.96 -11.89 -13.94
N PRO A 88 -13.42 -12.31 -12.74
CA PRO A 88 -12.89 -13.48 -12.03
C PRO A 88 -13.34 -14.81 -12.61
N LYS A 89 -13.22 -15.00 -13.92
CA LYS A 89 -13.69 -16.17 -14.67
C LYS A 89 -13.03 -17.47 -14.25
N TYR A 90 -11.78 -17.40 -13.79
CA TYR A 90 -10.98 -18.57 -13.43
C TYR A 90 -10.96 -18.82 -11.92
N LYS A 91 -11.77 -18.09 -11.13
CA LYS A 91 -11.78 -18.24 -9.67
C LYS A 91 -12.03 -19.67 -9.21
N GLN A 92 -13.08 -20.31 -9.74
CA GLN A 92 -13.39 -21.70 -9.38
C GLN A 92 -12.26 -22.65 -9.79
N LYS A 93 -11.70 -22.46 -10.99
CA LYS A 93 -10.60 -23.30 -11.47
C LYS A 93 -9.32 -23.16 -10.62
N ILE A 94 -9.05 -21.97 -10.08
CA ILE A 94 -7.94 -21.77 -9.13
C ILE A 94 -8.18 -22.58 -7.86
N TYR A 95 -9.41 -22.58 -7.33
CA TYR A 95 -9.75 -23.46 -6.21
C TYR A 95 -9.59 -24.93 -6.57
N ASP A 96 -10.09 -25.38 -7.70
CA ASP A 96 -10.03 -26.78 -8.11
C ASP A 96 -8.60 -27.26 -8.28
N ASP A 97 -7.72 -26.46 -8.84
CA ASP A 97 -6.34 -26.83 -9.16
C ASP A 97 -5.35 -26.63 -8.02
N PHE A 98 -5.56 -25.62 -7.14
CA PHE A 98 -4.51 -25.12 -6.24
C PHE A 98 -4.89 -24.95 -4.79
N VAL A 99 -6.18 -24.71 -4.44
CA VAL A 99 -6.54 -24.22 -3.11
C VAL A 99 -7.63 -25.06 -2.47
N TYR A 100 -7.42 -25.44 -1.21
CA TYR A 100 -8.50 -25.78 -0.28
C TYR A 100 -8.92 -24.50 0.43
N GLN A 101 -10.22 -24.20 0.40
CA GLN A 101 -10.72 -22.91 0.90
C GLN A 101 -10.76 -22.82 2.43
N THR A 102 -11.24 -23.87 3.07
CA THR A 102 -11.48 -23.88 4.51
C THR A 102 -11.06 -25.20 5.15
N PRO A 103 -10.03 -25.24 5.99
CA PRO A 103 -9.07 -24.14 6.19
C PRO A 103 -8.21 -23.91 4.95
N PHE A 104 -7.72 -22.68 4.79
CA PHE A 104 -6.82 -22.38 3.65
C PHE A 104 -5.60 -23.30 3.65
N LYS A 105 -5.39 -24.00 2.53
CA LYS A 105 -4.20 -24.80 2.22
C LYS A 105 -3.98 -24.86 0.72
N LEU A 106 -2.73 -24.91 0.29
CA LEU A 106 -2.41 -25.21 -1.10
C LEU A 106 -2.45 -26.73 -1.36
N LYS A 107 -3.02 -27.13 -2.50
CA LYS A 107 -3.05 -28.53 -2.96
C LYS A 107 -1.70 -29.02 -3.48
N LYS A 108 -0.84 -28.06 -3.90
CA LYS A 108 0.52 -28.34 -4.39
C LYS A 108 1.45 -27.17 -4.12
N ASN A 109 2.74 -27.41 -4.20
CA ASN A 109 3.76 -26.37 -4.03
C ASN A 109 3.85 -25.50 -5.30
N LEU A 110 3.67 -24.19 -5.14
CA LEU A 110 3.67 -23.20 -6.22
C LEU A 110 4.94 -22.35 -6.27
N HIS A 111 5.94 -22.66 -5.47
CA HIS A 111 7.17 -21.85 -5.36
C HIS A 111 7.91 -21.64 -6.71
N ARG A 112 7.78 -22.60 -7.64
CA ARG A 112 8.39 -22.50 -8.97
C ARG A 112 7.58 -21.72 -10.00
N GLY A 113 6.42 -21.13 -9.60
CA GLY A 113 5.53 -20.39 -10.50
C GLY A 113 4.58 -21.28 -11.31
N LEU A 114 3.88 -20.67 -12.25
CA LEU A 114 2.78 -21.26 -13.05
C LEU A 114 2.82 -20.79 -14.51
N SER A 115 3.95 -20.91 -15.20
CA SER A 115 4.11 -20.35 -16.56
C SER A 115 3.05 -20.83 -17.56
N ASP A 116 2.66 -22.11 -17.49
CA ASP A 116 1.85 -22.78 -18.52
C ASP A 116 0.39 -23.03 -18.14
N TRP A 117 -0.06 -22.52 -16.98
CA TRP A 117 -1.45 -22.68 -16.56
C TRP A 117 -2.38 -21.77 -17.38
N GLU A 118 -3.39 -22.35 -18.03
CA GLU A 118 -4.35 -21.64 -18.91
C GLU A 118 -3.66 -20.70 -19.92
N PRO A 119 -2.82 -21.20 -20.84
CA PRO A 119 -1.91 -20.40 -21.66
C PRO A 119 -2.63 -19.39 -22.57
N ASN A 120 -3.88 -19.67 -22.92
CA ASN A 120 -4.70 -18.81 -23.79
C ASN A 120 -5.63 -17.85 -23.03
N ALA A 121 -5.58 -17.87 -21.68
CA ALA A 121 -6.44 -17.01 -20.88
C ALA A 121 -5.97 -15.55 -20.93
N ASP A 122 -6.92 -14.60 -20.94
CA ASP A 122 -6.65 -13.19 -20.77
C ASP A 122 -6.00 -12.93 -19.40
N VAL A 123 -4.88 -12.25 -19.39
CA VAL A 123 -4.09 -11.99 -18.17
C VAL A 123 -4.84 -11.09 -17.19
N MET A 124 -5.76 -10.22 -17.67
CA MET A 124 -6.59 -9.39 -16.79
C MET A 124 -7.63 -10.24 -16.06
N ASP A 125 -8.24 -11.23 -16.74
CA ASP A 125 -9.17 -12.17 -16.12
C ASP A 125 -8.46 -13.10 -15.11
N ILE A 126 -7.21 -13.51 -15.40
CA ILE A 126 -6.37 -14.22 -14.43
C ILE A 126 -6.09 -13.35 -13.21
N ALA A 127 -5.69 -12.10 -13.42
CA ALA A 127 -5.42 -11.15 -12.34
C ALA A 127 -6.66 -10.92 -11.45
N ALA A 128 -7.83 -10.72 -12.05
CA ALA A 128 -9.09 -10.58 -11.33
C ALA A 128 -9.45 -11.86 -10.56
N SER A 129 -9.17 -13.02 -11.14
CA SER A 129 -9.48 -14.31 -10.52
C SER A 129 -8.61 -14.59 -9.29
N ILE A 130 -7.29 -14.36 -9.39
CA ILE A 130 -6.39 -14.56 -8.25
C ILE A 130 -6.60 -13.51 -7.16
N GLN A 131 -6.95 -12.27 -7.52
CA GLN A 131 -7.29 -11.24 -6.53
C GLN A 131 -8.52 -11.67 -5.72
N ALA A 132 -9.59 -12.14 -6.38
CA ALA A 132 -10.80 -12.64 -5.71
C ALA A 132 -10.52 -13.84 -4.80
N VAL A 133 -9.72 -14.81 -5.25
CA VAL A 133 -9.29 -15.96 -4.40
C VAL A 133 -8.48 -15.49 -3.21
N THR A 134 -7.57 -14.54 -3.41
CA THR A 134 -6.74 -13.97 -2.33
C THR A 134 -7.59 -13.28 -1.28
N GLU A 135 -8.57 -12.49 -1.68
CA GLU A 135 -9.51 -11.81 -0.78
C GLU A 135 -10.32 -12.80 0.06
N GLU A 136 -10.82 -13.88 -0.57
CA GLU A 136 -11.58 -14.91 0.14
C GLU A 136 -10.70 -15.72 1.11
N CYS A 137 -9.46 -16.06 0.72
CA CYS A 137 -8.51 -16.73 1.62
C CYS A 137 -8.11 -15.84 2.81
N LEU A 138 -7.89 -14.54 2.56
CA LEU A 138 -7.61 -13.58 3.62
C LEU A 138 -8.83 -13.37 4.53
N ALA A 139 -10.05 -13.37 3.99
CA ALA A 139 -11.28 -13.26 4.79
C ALA A 139 -11.40 -14.42 5.80
N GLU A 140 -11.04 -15.64 5.40
CA GLU A 140 -10.99 -16.80 6.32
C GLU A 140 -9.99 -16.55 7.47
N LEU A 141 -8.79 -16.05 7.15
CA LEU A 141 -7.78 -15.73 8.17
C LEU A 141 -8.21 -14.60 9.11
N TRP A 142 -8.88 -13.57 8.59
CA TRP A 142 -9.42 -12.48 9.40
C TRP A 142 -10.53 -12.96 10.33
N HIS A 143 -11.42 -13.84 9.86
CA HIS A 143 -12.42 -14.51 10.72
C HIS A 143 -11.75 -15.35 11.81
N ARG A 144 -10.66 -16.05 11.52
CA ARG A 144 -9.90 -16.78 12.55
C ARG A 144 -9.27 -15.82 13.55
N ALA A 145 -8.65 -14.76 13.08
CA ALA A 145 -8.04 -13.74 13.93
C ALA A 145 -9.06 -13.06 14.85
N SER A 146 -10.28 -12.79 14.38
CA SER A 146 -11.34 -12.14 15.19
C SER A 146 -11.81 -12.99 16.37
N LYS A 147 -11.65 -14.32 16.32
CA LYS A 147 -12.02 -15.24 17.42
C LYS A 147 -11.18 -15.04 18.69
N TYR A 148 -10.06 -14.33 18.60
CA TYR A 148 -9.23 -14.00 19.78
C TYR A 148 -9.74 -12.79 20.57
N GLY A 149 -10.87 -12.19 20.16
CA GLY A 149 -11.68 -11.28 20.96
C GLY A 149 -11.20 -9.84 21.06
N SER A 150 -10.08 -9.46 20.44
CA SER A 150 -9.67 -8.07 20.38
C SER A 150 -10.50 -7.29 19.35
N ARG A 151 -10.85 -6.05 19.66
CA ARG A 151 -11.45 -5.09 18.72
C ARG A 151 -10.40 -4.45 17.80
N ASN A 152 -9.12 -4.59 18.14
CA ASN A 152 -7.99 -4.01 17.43
C ASN A 152 -7.25 -5.09 16.63
N LEU A 153 -6.99 -4.83 15.36
CA LEU A 153 -6.16 -5.67 14.51
C LEU A 153 -4.87 -4.93 14.12
N VAL A 154 -3.74 -5.60 14.31
CA VAL A 154 -2.48 -5.28 13.65
C VAL A 154 -2.30 -6.24 12.48
N TYR A 155 -2.18 -5.70 11.27
CA TYR A 155 -1.99 -6.50 10.06
C TYR A 155 -0.60 -6.23 9.46
N ALA A 156 0.22 -7.26 9.31
CA ALA A 156 1.64 -7.19 8.94
C ALA A 156 2.03 -8.29 7.94
N GLY A 157 3.26 -8.23 7.41
CA GLY A 157 3.75 -9.09 6.33
C GLY A 157 3.53 -8.46 4.96
N GLY A 158 4.22 -8.98 3.94
CA GLY A 158 4.19 -8.42 2.57
C GLY A 158 2.79 -8.38 1.96
N VAL A 159 1.91 -9.32 2.30
CA VAL A 159 0.53 -9.38 1.78
C VAL A 159 -0.33 -8.20 2.28
N ALA A 160 0.02 -7.57 3.42
CA ALA A 160 -0.66 -6.37 3.91
C ALA A 160 -0.48 -5.13 3.00
N LEU A 161 0.39 -5.20 1.98
CA LEU A 161 0.51 -4.18 0.92
C LEU A 161 -0.62 -4.26 -0.13
N ASN A 162 -1.44 -5.32 -0.12
CA ASN A 162 -2.59 -5.44 -1.02
C ASN A 162 -3.76 -4.57 -0.56
N CYS A 163 -3.71 -3.28 -0.93
CA CYS A 163 -4.69 -2.28 -0.51
C CYS A 163 -6.11 -2.54 -1.05
N ALA A 164 -6.26 -3.28 -2.15
CA ALA A 164 -7.56 -3.69 -2.67
C ALA A 164 -8.21 -4.73 -1.75
N ALA A 165 -7.47 -5.78 -1.37
CA ALA A 165 -7.94 -6.75 -0.38
C ALA A 165 -8.20 -6.09 0.98
N ASN A 166 -7.32 -5.20 1.43
CA ASN A 166 -7.48 -4.50 2.70
C ASN A 166 -8.83 -3.75 2.80
N ARG A 167 -9.29 -3.13 1.70
CA ARG A 167 -10.61 -2.49 1.64
C ARG A 167 -11.74 -3.49 1.85
N VAL A 168 -11.69 -4.63 1.15
CA VAL A 168 -12.73 -5.68 1.27
C VAL A 168 -12.81 -6.17 2.71
N LEU A 169 -11.64 -6.48 3.29
CA LEU A 169 -11.51 -7.01 4.64
C LEU A 169 -11.96 -6.02 5.71
N ALA A 170 -11.61 -4.74 5.58
CA ALA A 170 -12.06 -3.70 6.51
C ALA A 170 -13.59 -3.51 6.51
N ASN A 171 -14.23 -3.69 5.34
CA ASN A 171 -15.68 -3.63 5.22
C ASN A 171 -16.43 -4.83 5.86
N MET A 172 -15.73 -5.92 6.19
CA MET A 172 -16.35 -7.05 6.91
C MET A 172 -16.77 -6.68 8.35
N GLY A 173 -16.20 -5.62 8.93
CA GLY A 173 -16.55 -5.15 10.27
C GLY A 173 -16.17 -6.13 11.39
N LEU A 174 -15.14 -6.96 11.19
CA LEU A 174 -14.65 -7.91 12.19
C LEU A 174 -13.82 -7.25 13.30
N PHE A 175 -13.26 -6.10 13.00
CA PHE A 175 -12.46 -5.28 13.90
C PHE A 175 -12.92 -3.82 13.81
N ASP A 176 -12.84 -3.09 14.92
CA ASP A 176 -13.20 -1.67 14.96
C ASP A 176 -12.02 -0.80 14.52
N ASN A 177 -10.80 -1.25 14.81
CA ASN A 177 -9.58 -0.53 14.50
C ASN A 177 -8.58 -1.44 13.80
N ILE A 178 -7.97 -0.95 12.73
CA ILE A 178 -6.98 -1.68 11.94
C ILE A 178 -5.71 -0.84 11.84
N TRP A 179 -4.58 -1.42 12.22
CA TRP A 179 -3.27 -0.81 12.07
C TRP A 179 -2.41 -1.58 11.07
N ILE A 180 -1.96 -0.89 10.03
CA ILE A 180 -0.97 -1.37 9.06
C ILE A 180 0.15 -0.34 9.04
N ILE A 181 1.34 -0.73 9.46
CA ILE A 181 2.53 0.14 9.42
C ILE A 181 2.86 0.53 7.97
N PRO A 182 3.48 1.70 7.69
CA PRO A 182 3.78 2.12 6.31
C PRO A 182 4.71 1.17 5.54
N ASN A 183 5.49 0.35 6.23
CA ASN A 183 6.35 -0.68 5.64
C ASN A 183 6.06 -2.05 6.29
N PRO A 184 4.96 -2.72 5.94
CA PRO A 184 4.56 -3.97 6.57
C PRO A 184 5.36 -5.19 6.09
N GLY A 185 6.09 -5.09 4.96
CA GLY A 185 6.93 -6.15 4.41
C GLY A 185 8.32 -6.24 5.07
N ASP A 186 9.20 -7.06 4.49
CA ASP A 186 10.53 -7.41 5.04
C ASP A 186 11.41 -6.21 5.35
N ALA A 187 11.39 -5.18 4.52
CA ALA A 187 12.20 -3.98 4.76
C ALA A 187 11.82 -3.26 6.08
N GLY A 188 10.56 -3.38 6.53
CA GLY A 188 10.11 -2.85 7.81
C GLY A 188 10.49 -3.71 9.01
N SER A 189 10.84 -4.97 8.79
CA SER A 189 11.22 -5.92 9.86
C SER A 189 12.49 -5.52 10.63
N SER A 190 13.35 -4.68 10.05
CA SER A 190 14.50 -4.11 10.77
C SER A 190 14.08 -3.39 12.06
N LEU A 191 13.02 -2.56 11.97
CA LEU A 191 12.42 -1.91 13.14
C LEU A 191 11.79 -2.94 14.09
N GLY A 192 11.15 -3.95 13.53
CA GLY A 192 10.54 -5.04 14.29
C GLY A 192 11.51 -5.89 15.07
N CYS A 193 12.71 -6.15 14.56
CA CYS A 193 13.74 -6.87 15.28
C CYS A 193 14.14 -6.14 16.58
N ILE A 194 14.31 -4.81 16.50
CA ILE A 194 14.64 -3.98 17.67
C ILE A 194 13.46 -3.97 18.65
N ALA A 195 12.24 -3.76 18.14
CA ALA A 195 11.04 -3.72 18.97
C ALA A 195 10.76 -5.06 19.68
N ALA A 196 10.96 -6.18 19.00
CA ALA A 196 10.82 -7.53 19.56
C ALA A 196 11.83 -7.81 20.67
N HIS A 197 13.07 -7.32 20.51
CA HIS A 197 14.13 -7.49 21.53
C HIS A 197 13.81 -6.69 22.80
N HIS A 198 13.43 -5.43 22.64
CA HIS A 198 13.18 -4.53 23.78
C HIS A 198 11.79 -4.68 24.39
N ARG A 199 10.84 -5.31 23.70
CA ARG A 199 9.45 -5.54 24.14
C ARG A 199 8.78 -4.29 24.67
N ARG A 200 8.87 -3.18 23.92
CA ARG A 200 8.26 -1.92 24.32
C ARG A 200 7.73 -1.17 23.10
N HIS A 201 6.63 -0.42 23.31
CA HIS A 201 6.11 0.48 22.30
C HIS A 201 7.12 1.58 21.95
N LEU A 202 7.24 1.81 20.66
CA LEU A 202 8.02 2.91 20.09
C LEU A 202 7.16 4.16 20.09
N LYS A 203 7.81 5.32 20.23
CA LYS A 203 7.14 6.60 20.00
C LYS A 203 6.98 6.79 18.49
N TRP A 204 5.89 6.26 17.96
CA TRP A 204 5.57 6.40 16.54
C TRP A 204 4.87 7.73 16.30
N GLU A 205 5.51 8.63 15.56
CA GLU A 205 4.97 9.95 15.25
C GLU A 205 4.60 10.06 13.77
N HIS A 206 5.49 9.60 12.88
CA HIS A 206 5.30 9.72 11.42
C HIS A 206 6.24 8.73 10.68
N PRO A 207 6.02 8.50 9.36
CA PRO A 207 6.83 7.56 8.57
C PRO A 207 8.13 8.16 8.02
N PHE A 208 8.47 9.41 8.30
CA PHE A 208 9.62 10.11 7.70
C PHE A 208 10.89 9.86 8.50
N LEU A 209 11.52 8.69 8.28
CA LEU A 209 12.68 8.22 9.06
C LEU A 209 13.98 8.18 8.24
N GLY A 210 13.92 8.37 6.91
CA GLY A 210 15.04 8.24 6.01
C GLY A 210 15.97 9.45 5.96
N HIS A 211 16.75 9.57 4.89
CA HIS A 211 17.69 10.67 4.67
C HIS A 211 16.99 12.04 4.68
N ASN A 212 17.61 13.02 5.34
CA ASN A 212 17.05 14.37 5.46
C ASN A 212 17.61 15.31 4.39
N ILE A 213 16.73 16.06 3.76
CA ILE A 213 17.08 17.22 2.93
C ILE A 213 16.69 18.47 3.74
N ASP A 214 17.68 19.21 4.20
CA ASP A 214 17.47 20.38 5.04
C ASP A 214 16.81 21.53 4.27
N GLY A 215 16.00 22.32 4.93
CA GLY A 215 15.28 23.47 4.40
C GLY A 215 13.80 23.43 4.72
N GLU A 216 13.13 24.55 4.43
CA GLU A 216 11.68 24.62 4.52
C GLU A 216 11.02 23.90 3.34
N TYR A 217 9.82 23.34 3.58
CA TYR A 217 9.04 22.73 2.51
C TYR A 217 8.61 23.83 1.52
N PRO A 218 8.95 23.73 0.22
CA PRO A 218 8.90 24.86 -0.71
C PRO A 218 7.49 25.11 -1.28
N VAL A 219 6.49 25.39 -0.44
CA VAL A 219 5.07 25.48 -0.78
C VAL A 219 4.83 26.42 -1.97
N ASP A 220 5.28 27.67 -1.89
CA ASP A 220 4.99 28.68 -2.92
C ASP A 220 5.58 28.31 -4.27
N SER A 221 6.81 27.77 -4.27
CA SER A 221 7.48 27.31 -5.49
C SER A 221 6.80 26.09 -6.11
N LEU A 222 6.31 25.16 -5.28
CA LEU A 222 5.53 24.00 -5.73
C LEU A 222 4.20 24.42 -6.34
N ILE A 223 3.46 25.33 -5.70
CA ILE A 223 2.19 25.88 -6.22
C ILE A 223 2.42 26.54 -7.58
N LYS A 224 3.46 27.38 -7.70
CA LYS A 224 3.79 28.03 -8.98
C LYS A 224 4.02 27.00 -10.07
N GLU A 225 4.86 26.01 -9.81
CA GLU A 225 5.23 24.96 -10.79
C GLU A 225 4.01 24.10 -11.18
N LEU A 226 3.17 23.70 -10.22
CA LEU A 226 1.93 22.96 -10.47
C LEU A 226 0.96 23.74 -11.37
N LYS A 227 0.84 25.06 -11.18
CA LYS A 227 -0.04 25.92 -12.03
C LYS A 227 0.52 26.12 -13.44
N GLU A 228 1.85 26.27 -13.57
CA GLU A 228 2.51 26.52 -14.86
C GLU A 228 2.68 25.26 -15.69
N ASN A 229 3.10 24.15 -15.04
CA ASN A 229 3.53 22.91 -15.70
C ASN A 229 2.68 21.68 -15.34
N LYS A 230 1.64 21.83 -14.53
CA LYS A 230 0.71 20.81 -14.06
C LYS A 230 1.34 19.67 -13.23
N MET A 231 2.65 19.62 -13.10
CA MET A 231 3.37 18.63 -12.30
C MET A 231 4.69 19.16 -11.77
N VAL A 232 5.16 18.59 -10.65
CA VAL A 232 6.43 18.94 -10.01
C VAL A 232 6.96 17.79 -9.17
N GLY A 233 8.27 17.63 -9.08
CA GLY A 233 8.92 16.77 -8.11
C GLY A 233 9.16 17.51 -6.80
N VAL A 234 8.97 16.84 -5.67
CA VAL A 234 9.36 17.34 -4.34
C VAL A 234 10.33 16.38 -3.68
N ALA A 235 11.47 16.93 -3.20
CA ALA A 235 12.46 16.20 -2.43
C ALA A 235 12.88 17.08 -1.23
N SER A 236 12.13 17.00 -0.11
CA SER A 236 12.27 17.89 1.05
C SER A 236 12.11 17.11 2.36
N GLY A 237 12.79 17.54 3.43
CA GLY A 237 12.74 16.87 4.71
C GLY A 237 13.24 15.41 4.67
N ARG A 238 12.85 14.60 5.65
CA ARG A 238 13.23 13.18 5.73
C ARG A 238 12.43 12.32 4.76
N ALA A 239 13.13 11.38 4.10
CA ALA A 239 12.49 10.41 3.21
C ALA A 239 11.55 9.47 3.97
N GLU A 240 10.56 8.93 3.27
CA GLU A 240 9.57 7.99 3.80
C GLU A 240 10.20 6.63 4.17
N PHE A 241 9.74 6.05 5.27
CA PHE A 241 9.98 4.66 5.66
C PHE A 241 8.89 3.78 5.06
N GLY A 242 9.17 3.19 3.91
CA GLY A 242 8.22 2.31 3.21
C GLY A 242 8.21 2.48 1.69
N PRO A 243 7.43 1.67 0.99
CA PRO A 243 7.42 1.63 -0.48
C PRO A 243 6.58 2.74 -1.11
N ARG A 244 5.95 3.62 -0.32
CA ARG A 244 5.06 4.66 -0.80
C ARG A 244 5.66 6.04 -0.63
N ALA A 245 5.55 6.88 -1.65
CA ALA A 245 5.82 8.30 -1.54
C ALA A 245 4.64 8.98 -0.82
N LEU A 246 4.93 9.73 0.23
CA LEU A 246 3.94 10.33 1.12
C LEU A 246 4.09 11.86 1.22
N GLY A 247 4.77 12.47 0.25
CA GLY A 247 4.89 13.91 0.14
C GLY A 247 6.32 14.47 0.25
N ASN A 248 7.31 13.68 0.69
CA ASN A 248 8.69 14.13 0.83
C ASN A 248 9.63 13.66 -0.30
N ARG A 249 9.28 12.59 -1.00
CA ARG A 249 9.96 12.09 -2.21
C ARG A 249 8.92 11.75 -3.27
N SER A 250 8.16 12.77 -3.67
CA SER A 250 6.96 12.65 -4.49
C SER A 250 7.06 13.35 -5.82
N LEU A 251 6.46 12.75 -6.83
CA LEU A 251 6.04 13.43 -8.04
C LEU A 251 4.55 13.77 -7.88
N LEU A 252 4.25 15.06 -7.86
CA LEU A 252 2.91 15.61 -7.66
C LEU A 252 2.37 16.16 -8.98
N ALA A 253 1.06 16.06 -9.20
CA ALA A 253 0.40 16.68 -10.35
C ALA A 253 -1.04 17.10 -10.03
N ASP A 254 -1.58 18.02 -10.83
CA ASP A 254 -3.00 18.36 -10.82
C ASP A 254 -3.80 17.13 -11.33
N PRO A 255 -4.71 16.55 -10.56
CA PRO A 255 -5.42 15.34 -10.97
C PRO A 255 -6.51 15.57 -12.04
N ARG A 256 -6.79 16.81 -12.37
CA ARG A 256 -7.82 17.23 -13.33
C ARG A 256 -7.26 17.15 -14.76
N GLY A 257 -8.11 16.86 -15.73
CA GLY A 257 -7.72 16.69 -17.13
C GLY A 257 -7.39 15.24 -17.50
N GLU A 258 -7.86 14.82 -18.66
CA GLU A 258 -7.74 13.43 -19.13
C GLU A 258 -6.32 13.06 -19.53
N ASP A 259 -5.48 14.02 -19.91
CA ASP A 259 -4.12 13.86 -20.40
C ASP A 259 -3.09 13.66 -19.28
N ILE A 260 -3.39 14.07 -18.04
CA ILE A 260 -2.43 14.03 -16.91
C ILE A 260 -1.97 12.62 -16.60
N LYS A 261 -2.89 11.65 -16.62
CA LYS A 261 -2.56 10.23 -16.39
C LYS A 261 -1.53 9.72 -17.40
N ASP A 262 -1.74 10.00 -18.68
CA ASP A 262 -0.84 9.57 -19.75
C ASP A 262 0.48 10.31 -19.69
N LEU A 263 0.47 11.60 -19.41
CA LEU A 263 1.66 12.43 -19.27
C LEU A 263 2.59 11.89 -18.14
N VAL A 264 2.03 11.69 -16.94
CA VAL A 264 2.81 11.18 -15.82
C VAL A 264 3.28 9.74 -16.05
N ASN A 265 2.45 8.86 -16.66
CA ASN A 265 2.85 7.49 -17.01
C ASN A 265 3.97 7.46 -18.06
N SER A 266 3.99 8.39 -19.03
CA SER A 266 5.05 8.50 -20.04
C SER A 266 6.40 8.87 -19.40
N ILE A 267 6.42 9.82 -18.46
CA ILE A 267 7.61 10.20 -17.69
C ILE A 267 8.10 9.02 -16.86
N LYS A 268 7.20 8.33 -16.17
CA LYS A 268 7.53 7.18 -15.34
C LYS A 268 7.89 5.92 -16.15
N LYS A 269 7.73 5.92 -17.46
CA LYS A 269 7.97 4.78 -18.37
C LYS A 269 7.26 3.50 -17.91
N ARG A 270 5.99 3.61 -17.56
CA ARG A 270 5.19 2.49 -17.06
C ARG A 270 3.90 2.31 -17.84
N GLN A 271 3.19 1.22 -17.59
CA GLN A 271 1.96 0.86 -18.27
C GLN A 271 0.88 1.96 -18.10
N LYS A 272 0.24 2.36 -19.18
CA LYS A 272 -0.77 3.44 -19.21
C LYS A 272 -2.02 3.16 -18.37
N PHE A 273 -2.40 1.90 -18.18
CA PHE A 273 -3.57 1.53 -17.40
C PHE A 273 -3.45 1.85 -15.91
N ARG A 274 -2.22 1.96 -15.38
CA ARG A 274 -1.98 2.14 -13.94
C ARG A 274 -2.48 3.51 -13.48
N PRO A 275 -3.37 3.55 -12.47
CA PRO A 275 -3.81 4.80 -11.85
C PRO A 275 -2.74 5.36 -10.92
N PHE A 276 -2.96 6.58 -10.47
CA PHE A 276 -2.17 7.23 -9.43
C PHE A 276 -2.96 7.36 -8.15
N ALA A 277 -2.25 7.55 -7.03
CA ALA A 277 -2.85 7.77 -5.74
C ALA A 277 -3.22 9.25 -5.57
N PRO A 278 -4.41 9.60 -5.07
CA PRO A 278 -4.71 10.92 -4.56
C PRO A 278 -4.06 11.15 -3.19
N ALA A 279 -3.55 12.36 -2.96
CA ALA A 279 -3.29 12.91 -1.64
C ALA A 279 -4.31 14.00 -1.35
N ILE A 280 -4.96 13.94 -0.19
CA ILE A 280 -6.02 14.85 0.25
C ILE A 280 -5.83 15.17 1.73
N LEU A 281 -6.24 16.35 2.18
CA LEU A 281 -6.30 16.69 3.60
C LEU A 281 -7.22 15.70 4.35
N GLU A 282 -6.84 15.26 5.54
CA GLU A 282 -7.64 14.30 6.32
C GLU A 282 -9.04 14.85 6.62
N GLU A 283 -9.17 16.13 6.88
CA GLU A 283 -10.42 16.83 7.13
C GLU A 283 -11.39 16.87 5.93
N ASP A 284 -10.87 16.72 4.71
CA ASP A 284 -11.66 16.77 3.49
C ASP A 284 -12.01 15.38 2.93
N VAL A 285 -11.41 14.30 3.44
CA VAL A 285 -11.45 12.98 2.79
C VAL A 285 -12.87 12.45 2.61
N ASN A 286 -13.74 12.62 3.59
CA ASN A 286 -15.10 12.08 3.57
C ASN A 286 -16.05 12.78 2.58
N GLU A 287 -15.68 13.96 2.08
CA GLU A 287 -16.43 14.63 1.01
C GLU A 287 -16.18 13.96 -0.35
N TYR A 288 -14.96 13.44 -0.56
CA TYR A 288 -14.50 12.93 -1.87
C TYR A 288 -14.35 11.42 -1.94
N PHE A 289 -14.22 10.74 -0.81
CA PHE A 289 -13.97 9.30 -0.76
C PHE A 289 -14.77 8.60 0.33
N GLU A 290 -15.34 7.46 -0.02
CA GLU A 290 -15.98 6.54 0.92
C GLU A 290 -14.93 5.58 1.48
N LEU A 291 -14.39 5.90 2.66
CA LEU A 291 -13.44 5.02 3.35
C LEU A 291 -14.14 3.75 3.83
N PRO A 292 -13.43 2.59 3.95
CA PRO A 292 -13.98 1.38 4.53
C PRO A 292 -14.44 1.58 5.99
N LYS A 293 -15.43 0.80 6.44
CA LYS A 293 -16.11 1.00 7.74
C LYS A 293 -15.20 1.10 8.96
N ALA A 294 -14.14 0.30 9.02
CA ALA A 294 -13.17 0.29 10.12
C ALA A 294 -12.00 1.27 9.93
N VAL A 295 -12.08 2.18 8.95
CA VAL A 295 -10.97 3.05 8.54
C VAL A 295 -11.39 4.50 8.65
N GLN A 296 -10.80 5.24 9.57
CA GLN A 296 -11.03 6.68 9.72
C GLN A 296 -10.08 7.53 8.85
N ASN A 297 -8.89 7.01 8.58
CA ASN A 297 -7.87 7.65 7.76
C ASN A 297 -6.95 6.61 7.11
N THR A 298 -6.20 7.02 6.10
CA THR A 298 -5.27 6.14 5.37
C THR A 298 -3.96 6.89 5.04
N PRO A 299 -3.18 7.29 6.05
CA PRO A 299 -2.03 8.15 5.87
C PRO A 299 -0.89 7.51 5.06
N TYR A 300 -0.87 6.18 4.96
CA TYR A 300 0.19 5.42 4.29
C TYR A 300 -0.30 4.68 3.04
N MET A 301 -1.47 5.07 2.48
CA MET A 301 -2.07 4.41 1.30
C MET A 301 -2.38 2.92 1.54
N GLN A 302 -2.82 2.54 2.74
CA GLN A 302 -3.07 1.15 3.12
C GLN A 302 -4.35 0.57 2.53
N PHE A 303 -5.31 1.45 2.15
CA PHE A 303 -6.63 1.07 1.68
C PHE A 303 -6.97 1.78 0.37
N THR A 304 -7.81 1.13 -0.44
CA THR A 304 -8.54 1.81 -1.50
C THR A 304 -9.91 2.29 -0.96
N ALA A 305 -10.44 3.33 -1.58
CA ALA A 305 -11.75 3.89 -1.27
C ALA A 305 -12.50 4.23 -2.57
N ALA A 306 -13.83 4.14 -2.56
CA ALA A 306 -14.63 4.60 -3.69
C ALA A 306 -14.56 6.13 -3.77
N CYS A 307 -14.42 6.68 -4.99
CA CYS A 307 -14.41 8.12 -5.22
C CYS A 307 -15.80 8.59 -5.63
N THR A 308 -16.36 9.55 -4.89
CA THR A 308 -17.68 10.12 -5.15
C THR A 308 -17.66 11.15 -6.30
N HIS A 309 -16.49 11.74 -6.59
CA HIS A 309 -16.26 12.78 -7.60
C HIS A 309 -15.33 12.30 -8.73
N GLY A 310 -15.44 11.03 -9.12
CA GLY A 310 -14.49 10.40 -10.05
C GLY A 310 -14.38 11.07 -11.42
N LYS A 311 -15.44 11.72 -11.91
CA LYS A 311 -15.45 12.43 -13.20
C LYS A 311 -14.56 13.68 -13.19
N ASP A 312 -14.35 14.29 -12.04
CA ASP A 312 -13.56 15.52 -11.89
C ASP A 312 -12.05 15.22 -11.82
N PHE A 313 -11.68 13.96 -11.49
CA PHE A 313 -10.32 13.55 -11.22
C PHE A 313 -9.89 12.26 -11.95
N PRO A 314 -9.95 12.23 -13.29
CA PRO A 314 -9.73 11.00 -14.08
C PRO A 314 -8.33 10.39 -13.90
N ALA A 315 -7.32 11.18 -13.53
CA ALA A 315 -5.95 10.72 -13.37
C ALA A 315 -5.73 9.80 -12.15
N ILE A 316 -6.58 9.91 -11.13
CA ILE A 316 -6.45 9.17 -9.88
C ILE A 316 -7.48 8.06 -9.69
N ILE A 317 -8.41 7.91 -10.64
CA ILE A 317 -9.46 6.89 -10.57
C ILE A 317 -9.02 5.63 -11.29
N HIS A 318 -9.21 4.49 -10.61
CA HIS A 318 -9.02 3.17 -11.20
C HIS A 318 -10.27 2.74 -11.99
N HIS A 319 -10.17 1.66 -12.79
CA HIS A 319 -11.27 1.18 -13.63
C HIS A 319 -12.51 0.76 -12.81
N ASP A 320 -12.31 0.33 -11.58
CA ASP A 320 -13.37 -0.05 -10.61
C ASP A 320 -13.91 1.14 -9.80
N HIS A 321 -13.64 2.37 -10.21
CA HIS A 321 -14.02 3.62 -9.54
C HIS A 321 -13.45 3.80 -8.14
N THR A 322 -12.40 3.07 -7.80
CA THR A 322 -11.67 3.25 -6.53
C THR A 322 -10.36 4.02 -6.71
N SER A 323 -9.84 4.52 -5.60
CA SER A 323 -8.51 5.13 -5.53
C SER A 323 -7.78 4.64 -4.27
N ARG A 324 -6.45 4.51 -4.35
CA ARG A 324 -5.61 4.26 -3.17
C ARG A 324 -5.28 5.58 -2.50
N VAL A 325 -6.11 5.99 -1.55
CA VAL A 325 -6.10 7.33 -0.98
C VAL A 325 -4.96 7.50 0.04
N GLN A 326 -4.33 8.67 0.02
CA GLN A 326 -3.49 9.16 1.11
C GLN A 326 -4.20 10.32 1.82
N THR A 327 -4.53 10.14 3.10
CA THR A 327 -4.93 11.26 3.96
C THR A 327 -3.69 11.94 4.55
N VAL A 328 -3.66 13.27 4.55
CA VAL A 328 -2.51 14.06 5.00
C VAL A 328 -2.89 14.85 6.24
N ARG A 329 -2.23 14.54 7.36
CA ARG A 329 -2.40 15.26 8.64
C ARG A 329 -1.30 16.31 8.83
N LYS A 330 -1.68 17.43 9.40
CA LYS A 330 -0.73 18.50 9.77
C LYS A 330 0.33 18.03 10.76
N THR A 331 -0.03 17.12 11.67
CA THR A 331 0.88 16.55 12.68
C THR A 331 1.96 15.67 12.07
N ASP A 332 1.65 14.96 10.96
CA ASP A 332 2.54 13.98 10.35
C ASP A 332 3.46 14.64 9.30
N ASN A 333 2.89 15.51 8.47
CA ASN A 333 3.63 16.24 7.43
C ASN A 333 3.09 17.66 7.29
N PRO A 334 3.55 18.61 8.13
CA PRO A 334 3.07 19.99 8.10
C PRO A 334 3.34 20.69 6.76
N GLY A 335 4.45 20.39 6.08
CA GLY A 335 4.79 21.00 4.79
C GLY A 335 3.85 20.53 3.67
N PHE A 336 3.61 19.24 3.56
CA PHE A 336 2.68 18.70 2.55
C PHE A 336 1.22 19.09 2.85
N HIS A 337 0.84 19.14 4.12
CA HIS A 337 -0.46 19.66 4.54
C HIS A 337 -0.63 21.14 4.12
N ALA A 338 0.37 21.97 4.34
CA ALA A 338 0.35 23.37 3.92
C ALA A 338 0.25 23.52 2.39
N LEU A 339 0.95 22.67 1.63
CA LEU A 339 0.84 22.62 0.17
C LEU A 339 -0.60 22.30 -0.28
N LEU A 340 -1.22 21.26 0.27
CA LEU A 340 -2.60 20.89 -0.08
C LEU A 340 -3.61 21.98 0.31
N THR A 341 -3.43 22.58 1.48
CA THR A 341 -4.27 23.72 1.94
C THR A 341 -4.19 24.89 0.97
N GLU A 342 -2.98 25.29 0.57
CA GLU A 342 -2.78 26.40 -0.35
C GLU A 342 -3.24 26.06 -1.78
N TRP A 343 -3.03 24.81 -2.24
CA TRP A 343 -3.54 24.32 -3.52
C TRP A 343 -5.06 24.42 -3.58
N LYS A 344 -5.75 23.91 -2.54
CA LYS A 344 -7.21 24.02 -2.40
C LYS A 344 -7.68 25.46 -2.42
N ARG A 345 -7.02 26.34 -1.65
CA ARG A 345 -7.35 27.76 -1.58
C ARG A 345 -7.26 28.48 -2.94
N GLN A 346 -6.20 28.19 -3.72
CA GLN A 346 -5.95 28.85 -4.99
C GLN A 346 -6.70 28.27 -6.19
N THR A 347 -7.07 26.99 -6.14
CA THR A 347 -7.60 26.26 -7.31
C THR A 347 -9.00 25.71 -7.10
N GLY A 348 -9.50 25.68 -5.87
CA GLY A 348 -10.73 24.97 -5.48
C GLY A 348 -10.60 23.44 -5.47
N CYS A 349 -9.44 22.88 -5.86
CA CYS A 349 -9.19 21.44 -5.91
C CYS A 349 -8.52 20.97 -4.62
N PRO A 350 -9.13 20.07 -3.82
CA PRO A 350 -8.55 19.61 -2.55
C PRO A 350 -7.53 18.48 -2.71
N ILE A 351 -7.28 18.01 -3.92
CA ILE A 351 -6.54 16.79 -4.23
C ILE A 351 -5.32 17.11 -5.10
N LEU A 352 -4.21 16.45 -4.80
CA LEU A 352 -3.07 16.30 -5.71
C LEU A 352 -2.86 14.81 -6.05
N LEU A 353 -2.55 14.52 -7.30
CA LEU A 353 -1.97 13.23 -7.67
C LEU A 353 -0.61 13.09 -7.00
N ASN A 354 -0.38 11.97 -6.30
CA ASN A 354 0.88 11.64 -5.63
C ASN A 354 1.42 10.30 -6.10
N THR A 355 2.68 10.29 -6.54
CA THR A 355 3.42 9.07 -6.89
C THR A 355 4.89 9.23 -6.52
N SER A 356 5.61 8.11 -6.42
CA SER A 356 7.03 8.10 -6.06
C SER A 356 7.89 8.88 -7.08
N LEU A 357 8.86 9.65 -6.57
CA LEU A 357 9.80 10.42 -7.39
C LEU A 357 10.91 9.51 -7.92
N ASN A 358 10.58 8.68 -8.91
CA ASN A 358 11.48 7.78 -9.62
C ASN A 358 10.92 7.38 -10.98
N ILE A 359 11.74 6.74 -11.79
CA ILE A 359 11.36 6.09 -13.05
C ILE A 359 11.33 4.57 -12.83
N LYS A 360 10.56 3.83 -13.63
CA LYS A 360 10.49 2.36 -13.55
C LYS A 360 11.91 1.75 -13.52
N GLY A 361 12.15 0.88 -12.55
CA GLY A 361 13.43 0.18 -12.37
C GLY A 361 14.55 1.01 -11.74
N GLN A 362 14.25 2.23 -11.26
CA GLN A 362 15.21 3.08 -10.54
C GLN A 362 14.76 3.28 -9.09
N PRO A 363 15.70 3.49 -8.14
CA PRO A 363 15.37 3.87 -6.78
C PRO A 363 14.65 5.22 -6.73
N ILE A 364 13.97 5.49 -5.62
CA ILE A 364 13.41 6.82 -5.35
C ILE A 364 14.56 7.80 -5.13
N VAL A 365 14.41 9.03 -5.62
CA VAL A 365 15.32 10.14 -5.33
C VAL A 365 15.58 10.22 -3.82
N ASN A 366 16.86 10.21 -3.43
CA ASN A 366 17.25 10.22 -2.03
C ASN A 366 17.69 11.61 -1.55
N ASP A 367 18.50 12.31 -2.34
CA ASP A 367 19.08 13.60 -1.98
C ASP A 367 18.92 14.66 -3.08
N ARG A 368 19.50 15.86 -2.86
CA ARG A 368 19.43 16.97 -3.83
C ARG A 368 20.16 16.68 -5.14
N ALA A 369 21.23 15.88 -5.09
CA ALA A 369 21.97 15.54 -6.31
C ALA A 369 21.11 14.64 -7.20
N ASP A 370 20.44 13.66 -6.63
CA ASP A 370 19.47 12.81 -7.32
C ASP A 370 18.31 13.63 -7.89
N GLY A 371 17.78 14.59 -7.13
CA GLY A 371 16.73 15.50 -7.58
C GLY A 371 17.13 16.33 -8.79
N LYS A 372 18.36 16.89 -8.77
CA LYS A 372 18.93 17.62 -9.90
C LYS A 372 19.15 16.72 -11.12
N ALA A 373 19.64 15.51 -10.90
CA ALA A 373 19.82 14.52 -11.97
C ALA A 373 18.48 14.14 -12.60
N PHE A 374 17.43 13.96 -11.79
CA PHE A 374 16.08 13.70 -12.26
C PHE A 374 15.55 14.85 -13.12
N THR A 375 15.69 16.10 -12.67
CA THR A 375 15.29 17.30 -13.42
C THR A 375 15.99 17.36 -14.77
N ASN A 376 17.32 17.23 -14.78
CA ASN A 376 18.11 17.31 -16.02
C ASN A 376 17.75 16.22 -17.03
N LYS A 377 17.42 15.04 -16.55
CA LYS A 377 17.18 13.87 -17.41
C LYS A 377 15.74 13.80 -17.94
N TYR A 378 14.78 14.23 -17.15
CA TYR A 378 13.34 14.03 -17.46
C TYR A 378 12.55 15.32 -17.65
N GLY A 379 13.19 16.48 -17.48
CA GLY A 379 12.56 17.79 -17.68
C GLY A 379 11.54 18.18 -16.63
N VAL A 380 11.37 17.39 -15.57
CA VAL A 380 10.47 17.70 -14.46
C VAL A 380 11.26 18.34 -13.33
N LYS A 381 10.90 19.55 -12.97
CA LYS A 381 11.58 20.28 -11.91
C LYS A 381 11.37 19.62 -10.54
N VAL A 382 12.45 19.38 -9.81
CA VAL A 382 12.44 18.86 -8.44
C VAL A 382 12.83 19.98 -7.49
N LEU A 383 11.99 20.24 -6.50
CA LEU A 383 12.13 21.30 -5.50
C LEU A 383 12.30 20.70 -4.08
N GLY A 384 13.14 21.36 -3.24
CA GLY A 384 13.40 20.98 -1.86
C GLY A 384 14.73 21.48 -1.33
#